data_acad664a7b027458e650e2a5a8156a8f
#
_entry.id   acad664a7b027458e650e2a5a8156a8f
#
_cell.length_a   1.000
_cell.length_b   1.000
_cell.length_c   1.000
_cell.angle_alpha   90.00
_cell.angle_beta   90.00
_cell.angle_gamma   90.00
#
_symmetry.space_group_name_H-M   'P 1'
#
loop_
_entity.id
_entity.type
_entity.pdbx_description
1 polymer ?
#
loop_
_entity_poly.entity_id
_entity_poly.type
_entity_poly.pdbx_seq_one_letter_code
_entity_poly.pdbx_strand_id
1 'polypeptide(L)'
;MDYTKEIKKGEISPLTSFSTYAKTKAEIEKKLFGIVTEDGIKVSEVSSHFIARVLGNRELKKGRVKKGGTHKIREGVSTYDVERSLRNPQKTSSRVVNAEKRMSYKGEACSVTISEFGRLIQTNPRKKV
;
A
#
# COMPACT_ATOMS: atom_id res chain seq x y z
N MET A 1 -14.00 1.59 12.48
CA MET A 1 -13.92 1.62 11.02
C MET A 1 -12.50 1.89 10.57
N ASP A 2 -12.07 1.18 9.59
CA ASP A 2 -10.68 1.22 9.11
C ASP A 2 -10.26 2.59 8.59
N TYR A 3 -11.14 3.26 7.87
CA TYR A 3 -10.89 4.60 7.35
C TYR A 3 -10.57 5.58 8.50
N THR A 4 -11.43 5.62 9.52
CA THR A 4 -11.24 6.50 10.69
C THR A 4 -9.95 6.17 11.43
N LYS A 5 -9.67 4.89 11.57
CA LYS A 5 -8.46 4.41 12.23
C LYS A 5 -7.20 4.88 11.51
N GLU A 6 -7.19 4.83 10.17
CA GLU A 6 -6.05 5.26 9.37
C GLU A 6 -5.86 6.78 9.43
N ILE A 7 -6.94 7.55 9.50
CA ILE A 7 -6.85 9.00 9.70
C ILE A 7 -6.21 9.31 11.05
N LYS A 8 -6.63 8.63 12.12
CA LYS A 8 -6.07 8.85 13.45
C LYS A 8 -4.59 8.51 13.52
N LYS A 9 -4.13 7.54 12.74
CA LYS A 9 -2.72 7.18 12.68
C LYS A 9 -1.89 8.14 11.83
N GLY A 10 -2.54 9.07 11.11
CA GLY A 10 -1.86 9.95 10.19
C GLY A 10 -1.43 9.29 8.88
N GLU A 11 -1.92 8.11 8.59
CA GLU A 11 -1.63 7.40 7.33
C GLU A 11 -2.44 7.94 6.17
N ILE A 12 -3.62 8.48 6.44
CA ILE A 12 -4.50 9.11 5.47
C ILE A 12 -4.71 10.56 5.90
N SER A 13 -4.65 11.49 4.95
CA SER A 13 -4.96 12.89 5.21
C SER A 13 -6.40 13.03 5.68
N PRO A 14 -6.67 13.86 6.70
CA PRO A 14 -8.04 14.17 7.10
C PRO A 14 -8.85 14.81 5.97
N LEU A 15 -8.20 15.33 4.93
CA LEU A 15 -8.87 15.92 3.78
C LEU A 15 -9.33 14.88 2.77
N THR A 16 -8.86 13.65 2.89
CA THR A 16 -9.30 12.55 2.03
C THR A 16 -10.69 12.10 2.46
N SER A 17 -11.64 12.13 1.54
CA SER A 17 -13.01 11.71 1.85
C SER A 17 -13.12 10.19 1.95
N PHE A 18 -14.13 9.73 2.69
CA PHE A 18 -14.43 8.32 2.75
C PHE A 18 -14.77 7.78 1.35
N SER A 19 -15.43 8.59 0.53
CA SER A 19 -15.74 8.22 -0.86
C SER A 19 -14.48 7.90 -1.65
N THR A 20 -13.43 8.72 -1.51
CA THR A 20 -12.15 8.49 -2.17
C THR A 20 -11.51 7.19 -1.68
N TYR A 21 -11.54 6.96 -0.37
CA TYR A 21 -11.03 5.73 0.23
C TYR A 21 -11.75 4.50 -0.33
N ALA A 22 -13.09 4.55 -0.36
CA ALA A 22 -13.90 3.44 -0.86
C ALA A 22 -13.67 3.16 -2.35
N LYS A 23 -13.50 4.21 -3.16
CA LYS A 23 -13.20 4.06 -4.59
C LYS A 23 -11.83 3.41 -4.79
N THR A 24 -10.85 3.81 -4.01
CA THR A 24 -9.51 3.24 -4.08
C THR A 24 -9.52 1.77 -3.70
N LYS A 25 -10.26 1.41 -2.65
CA LYS A 25 -10.42 0.02 -2.26
C LYS A 25 -11.05 -0.80 -3.39
N ALA A 26 -12.12 -0.28 -4.00
CA ALA A 26 -12.79 -0.96 -5.10
C ALA A 26 -11.88 -1.14 -6.31
N GLU A 27 -11.06 -0.14 -6.62
CA GLU A 27 -10.09 -0.22 -7.71
C GLU A 27 -9.04 -1.30 -7.44
N ILE A 28 -8.54 -1.36 -6.21
CA ILE A 28 -7.57 -2.37 -5.80
C ILE A 28 -8.17 -3.77 -5.97
N GLU A 29 -9.38 -3.96 -5.49
CA GLU A 29 -10.07 -5.25 -5.60
C GLU A 29 -10.26 -5.65 -7.06
N LYS A 30 -10.68 -4.71 -7.90
CA LYS A 30 -10.92 -4.97 -9.30
C LYS A 30 -9.63 -5.30 -10.07
N LYS A 31 -8.57 -4.55 -9.81
CA LYS A 31 -7.34 -4.63 -10.62
C LYS A 31 -6.29 -5.59 -10.08
N LEU A 32 -6.25 -5.79 -8.78
CA LEU A 32 -5.18 -6.55 -8.15
C LEU A 32 -5.60 -7.92 -7.65
N PHE A 33 -6.86 -8.10 -7.26
CA PHE A 33 -7.33 -9.41 -6.81
C PHE A 33 -7.29 -10.39 -7.98
N GLY A 34 -6.77 -11.57 -7.70
CA GLY A 34 -6.62 -12.61 -8.72
C GLY A 34 -5.24 -12.66 -9.36
N ILE A 35 -4.39 -11.65 -9.15
CA ILE A 35 -3.01 -11.72 -9.62
C ILE A 35 -2.31 -12.85 -8.88
N VAL A 36 -1.60 -13.68 -9.61
CA VAL A 36 -0.77 -14.75 -9.03
C VAL A 36 0.68 -14.36 -9.23
N THR A 37 1.44 -14.31 -8.13
CA THR A 37 2.85 -13.97 -8.19
C THR A 37 3.66 -15.14 -8.76
N GLU A 38 4.91 -14.90 -9.12
CA GLU A 38 5.76 -15.97 -9.68
C GLU A 38 6.01 -17.11 -8.69
N ASP A 39 5.90 -16.83 -7.39
CA ASP A 39 6.02 -17.85 -6.34
C ASP A 39 4.67 -18.47 -5.96
N GLY A 40 3.63 -18.20 -6.74
CA GLY A 40 2.35 -18.91 -6.64
C GLY A 40 1.34 -18.33 -5.64
N ILE A 41 1.55 -17.12 -5.13
CA ILE A 41 0.62 -16.51 -4.19
C ILE A 41 -0.46 -15.73 -4.94
N LYS A 42 -1.71 -16.05 -4.69
CA LYS A 42 -2.84 -15.36 -5.32
C LYS A 42 -3.33 -14.23 -4.41
N VAL A 43 -3.37 -13.03 -4.96
CA VAL A 43 -3.85 -11.84 -4.22
C VAL A 43 -5.36 -11.96 -4.07
N SER A 44 -5.85 -11.90 -2.83
CA SER A 44 -7.28 -12.09 -2.50
C SER A 44 -7.81 -11.16 -1.41
N GLU A 45 -6.93 -10.45 -0.71
CA GLU A 45 -7.34 -9.56 0.38
C GLU A 45 -6.48 -8.31 0.36
N VAL A 46 -6.99 -7.24 0.98
CA VAL A 46 -6.25 -5.98 1.11
C VAL A 46 -6.47 -5.40 2.50
N SER A 47 -5.38 -4.91 3.11
CA SER A 47 -5.46 -4.26 4.43
C SER A 47 -5.80 -2.78 4.26
N SER A 48 -6.36 -2.18 5.32
CA SER A 48 -6.62 -0.73 5.32
C SER A 48 -5.33 0.06 5.20
N HIS A 49 -4.24 -0.46 5.78
CA HIS A 49 -2.93 0.17 5.69
C HIS A 49 -2.43 0.23 4.24
N PHE A 50 -2.65 -0.84 3.47
CA PHE A 50 -2.28 -0.86 2.06
C PHE A 50 -3.04 0.21 1.27
N ILE A 51 -4.35 0.33 1.51
CA ILE A 51 -5.17 1.34 0.86
C ILE A 51 -4.63 2.74 1.17
N ALA A 52 -4.29 2.99 2.44
CA ALA A 52 -3.71 4.26 2.85
C ALA A 52 -2.40 4.55 2.11
N ARG A 53 -1.56 3.56 1.92
CA ARG A 53 -0.29 3.72 1.21
C ARG A 53 -0.48 4.00 -0.28
N VAL A 54 -1.50 3.41 -0.90
CA VAL A 54 -1.85 3.72 -2.30
C VAL A 54 -2.29 5.17 -2.43
N LEU A 55 -3.12 5.64 -1.50
CA LEU A 55 -3.59 7.02 -1.49
C LEU A 55 -2.48 8.02 -1.22
N GLY A 56 -1.57 7.69 -0.29
CA GLY A 56 -0.60 8.65 0.21
C GLY A 56 -1.25 9.70 1.11
N ASN A 57 -0.48 10.70 1.48
CA ASN A 57 -0.97 11.77 2.35
C ASN A 57 -0.41 13.13 1.93
N ARG A 58 -0.36 13.36 0.62
CA ARG A 58 0.26 14.55 0.03
C ARG A 58 -0.35 15.86 0.50
N GLU A 59 -1.64 15.84 0.85
CA GLU A 59 -2.31 17.05 1.32
C GLU A 59 -1.69 17.60 2.61
N LEU A 60 -0.99 16.77 3.37
CA LEU A 60 -0.31 17.20 4.57
C LEU A 60 0.88 18.12 4.27
N LYS A 61 1.38 18.12 3.03
CA LYS A 61 2.49 18.98 2.61
C LYS A 61 2.20 20.47 2.74
N LYS A 62 0.93 20.85 2.72
CA LYS A 62 0.55 22.25 2.71
C LYS A 62 0.50 22.85 4.12
N GLY A 63 1.49 22.56 4.93
CA GLY A 63 1.61 23.10 6.28
C GLY A 63 0.68 22.46 7.28
N ARG A 64 0.16 21.31 6.95
CA ARG A 64 -0.77 20.58 7.84
C ARG A 64 -0.07 19.59 8.74
N VAL A 65 1.20 19.34 8.51
CA VAL A 65 1.97 18.48 9.40
C VAL A 65 2.21 19.23 10.68
N LYS A 66 1.79 18.67 11.79
CA LYS A 66 1.96 19.31 13.08
C LYS A 66 3.44 19.44 13.41
N LYS A 67 3.79 20.59 13.98
CA LYS A 67 5.12 20.84 14.47
C LYS A 67 5.51 19.75 15.47
N GLY A 68 6.63 19.10 15.21
CA GLY A 68 7.06 17.96 16.01
C GLY A 68 6.27 16.68 15.76
N GLY A 69 5.38 16.68 14.77
CA GLY A 69 4.58 15.50 14.44
C GLY A 69 5.42 14.35 13.89
N THR A 70 4.94 13.14 14.15
CA THR A 70 5.60 11.91 13.68
C THR A 70 5.15 11.50 12.29
N HIS A 71 4.21 12.22 11.69
CA HIS A 71 3.64 11.86 10.40
C HIS A 71 4.59 12.23 9.28
N LYS A 72 4.96 11.25 8.49
CA LYS A 72 5.77 11.47 7.29
C LYS A 72 4.85 11.80 6.12
N ILE A 73 5.29 12.74 5.28
CA ILE A 73 4.61 12.99 4.01
C ILE A 73 4.91 11.82 3.08
N ARG A 74 3.87 11.23 2.50
CA ARG A 74 4.02 10.06 1.64
C ARG A 74 3.39 10.30 0.29
N GLU A 75 4.13 9.94 -0.75
CA GLU A 75 3.56 9.88 -2.09
C GLU A 75 2.68 8.65 -2.18
N GLY A 76 1.58 8.74 -2.92
CA GLY A 76 0.77 7.58 -3.23
C GLY A 76 1.46 6.69 -4.26
N VAL A 77 0.85 5.54 -4.51
CA VAL A 77 1.33 4.57 -5.49
C VAL A 77 0.15 4.19 -6.39
N SER A 78 0.36 4.11 -7.70
CA SER A 78 -0.72 3.70 -8.60
C SER A 78 -0.93 2.19 -8.57
N THR A 79 -2.16 1.75 -8.81
CA THR A 79 -2.45 0.32 -8.91
C THR A 79 -1.71 -0.33 -10.08
N TYR A 80 -1.44 0.42 -11.13
CA TYR A 80 -0.64 -0.05 -12.26
C TYR A 80 0.79 -0.42 -11.81
N ASP A 81 1.41 0.45 -11.02
CA ASP A 81 2.76 0.19 -10.51
C ASP A 81 2.79 -0.99 -9.54
N VAL A 82 1.75 -1.14 -8.71
CA VAL A 82 1.61 -2.30 -7.83
C VAL A 82 1.52 -3.58 -8.66
N GLU A 83 0.68 -3.56 -9.67
CA GLU A 83 0.52 -4.73 -10.55
C GLU A 83 1.83 -5.14 -11.19
N ARG A 84 2.57 -4.16 -11.71
CA ARG A 84 3.88 -4.42 -12.32
C ARG A 84 4.87 -5.02 -11.34
N SER A 85 4.88 -4.53 -10.11
CA SER A 85 5.78 -5.05 -9.08
C SER A 85 5.44 -6.49 -8.71
N LEU A 86 4.15 -6.84 -8.68
CA LEU A 86 3.73 -8.20 -8.39
C LEU A 86 4.00 -9.16 -9.55
N ARG A 87 3.83 -8.69 -10.79
CA ARG A 87 4.01 -9.55 -11.97
C ARG A 87 5.46 -9.65 -12.42
N ASN A 88 6.21 -8.57 -12.31
CA ASN A 88 7.58 -8.46 -12.84
C ASN A 88 8.49 -7.78 -11.83
N PRO A 89 8.73 -8.39 -10.66
CA PRO A 89 9.60 -7.78 -9.66
C PRO A 89 11.04 -7.84 -10.12
N GLN A 90 11.79 -6.79 -9.79
CA GLN A 90 13.23 -6.75 -10.00
C GLN A 90 13.97 -7.51 -8.90
N LYS A 91 13.38 -7.56 -7.71
CA LYS A 91 13.95 -8.23 -6.55
C LYS A 91 12.84 -8.72 -5.64
N THR A 92 13.03 -9.89 -5.06
CA THR A 92 12.08 -10.43 -4.08
C THR A 92 12.81 -10.76 -2.79
N SER A 93 12.09 -10.71 -1.68
CA SER A 93 12.61 -11.12 -0.38
C SER A 93 11.47 -11.61 0.48
N SER A 94 11.79 -12.29 1.57
CA SER A 94 10.77 -12.76 2.50
C SER A 94 11.25 -12.62 3.92
N ARG A 95 10.30 -12.51 4.85
CA ARG A 95 10.58 -12.49 6.29
C ARG A 95 9.37 -13.03 7.03
N VAL A 96 9.57 -13.38 8.30
CA VAL A 96 8.48 -13.84 9.16
C VAL A 96 8.17 -12.74 10.17
N VAL A 97 6.90 -12.37 10.28
CA VAL A 97 6.42 -11.36 11.22
C VAL A 97 5.23 -11.98 11.95
N ASN A 98 5.32 -12.11 13.27
CA ASN A 98 4.26 -12.69 14.08
C ASN A 98 3.81 -14.08 13.57
N ALA A 99 4.78 -14.95 13.27
CA ALA A 99 4.56 -16.31 12.77
C ALA A 99 3.93 -16.35 11.36
N GLU A 100 3.81 -15.21 10.67
CA GLU A 100 3.30 -15.15 9.30
C GLU A 100 4.43 -14.81 8.35
N LYS A 101 4.56 -15.59 7.29
CA LYS A 101 5.54 -15.30 6.25
C LYS A 101 5.03 -14.18 5.35
N ARG A 102 5.86 -13.18 5.12
CA ARG A 102 5.55 -12.05 4.25
C ARG A 102 6.57 -11.97 3.13
N MET A 103 6.06 -11.73 1.93
CA MET A 103 6.86 -11.64 0.72
C MET A 103 6.88 -10.19 0.26
N SER A 104 8.07 -9.72 -0.14
CA SER A 104 8.22 -8.36 -0.69
C SER A 104 8.68 -8.45 -2.14
N TYR A 105 8.02 -7.67 -2.99
CA TYR A 105 8.30 -7.60 -4.42
C TYR A 105 8.71 -6.17 -4.76
N LYS A 106 9.96 -5.98 -5.13
CA LYS A 106 10.47 -4.66 -5.50
C LYS A 106 10.42 -4.52 -7.01
N GLY A 107 9.51 -3.70 -7.49
CA GLY A 107 9.43 -3.35 -8.91
C GLY A 107 10.20 -2.07 -9.20
N GLU A 108 10.04 -1.57 -10.41
CA GLU A 108 10.71 -0.34 -10.83
C GLU A 108 10.23 0.90 -10.06
N ALA A 109 8.91 1.02 -9.89
CA ALA A 109 8.30 2.22 -9.33
C ALA A 109 7.90 2.10 -7.87
N CYS A 110 7.69 0.89 -7.37
CA CYS A 110 7.27 0.69 -5.99
C CYS A 110 7.65 -0.69 -5.49
N SER A 111 7.56 -0.86 -4.18
CA SER A 111 7.67 -2.18 -3.55
C SER A 111 6.30 -2.57 -2.99
N VAL A 112 6.01 -3.86 -2.95
CA VAL A 112 4.74 -4.39 -2.45
C VAL A 112 5.05 -5.54 -1.50
N THR A 113 4.40 -5.54 -0.34
CA THR A 113 4.50 -6.62 0.63
C THR A 113 3.15 -7.31 0.75
N ILE A 114 3.15 -8.63 0.63
CA ILE A 114 1.94 -9.44 0.79
C ILE A 114 2.19 -10.55 1.79
N SER A 115 1.12 -11.08 2.41
CA SER A 115 1.23 -12.27 3.24
C SER A 115 1.29 -13.51 2.36
N GLU A 116 1.73 -14.63 2.94
CA GLU A 116 1.73 -15.91 2.25
C GLU A 116 0.32 -16.36 1.83
N PHE A 117 -0.71 -15.75 2.42
CA PHE A 117 -2.11 -16.07 2.12
C PHE A 117 -2.75 -15.13 1.10
N GLY A 118 -1.97 -14.19 0.54
CA GLY A 118 -2.47 -13.31 -0.52
C GLY A 118 -3.06 -11.99 -0.08
N ARG A 119 -2.80 -11.56 1.16
CA ARG A 119 -3.27 -10.25 1.65
C ARG A 119 -2.25 -9.16 1.31
N LEU A 120 -2.70 -8.13 0.62
CA LEU A 120 -1.88 -6.94 0.38
C LEU A 120 -1.70 -6.19 1.69
N ILE A 121 -0.47 -6.06 2.17
CA ILE A 121 -0.17 -5.50 3.48
C ILE A 121 0.35 -4.08 3.39
N GLN A 122 1.31 -3.83 2.50
CA GLN A 122 1.98 -2.55 2.42
C GLN A 122 2.55 -2.32 1.03
N THR A 123 2.61 -1.06 0.62
CA THR A 123 3.31 -0.66 -0.60
C THR A 123 3.96 0.69 -0.35
N ASN A 124 5.10 0.92 -0.98
CA ASN A 124 5.82 2.18 -0.88
C ASN A 124 6.40 2.52 -2.24
N PRO A 125 6.38 3.81 -2.62
CA PRO A 125 7.06 4.21 -3.84
C PRO A 125 8.56 4.04 -3.68
N ARG A 126 9.25 3.72 -4.77
CA ARG A 126 10.71 3.64 -4.77
C ARG A 126 11.27 4.94 -5.31
N LYS A 127 12.30 5.43 -4.66
CA LYS A 127 13.00 6.60 -5.16
C LYS A 127 13.78 6.21 -6.41
N LYS A 128 13.62 6.98 -7.45
CA LYS A 128 14.48 6.84 -8.62
C LYS A 128 15.85 7.44 -8.28
N VAL A 129 16.86 6.71 -8.54
CA VAL A 129 18.23 7.16 -8.33
C VAL A 129 18.69 7.89 -9.58
#